data_d8e074ffaa36e2b13760fce94ec1eadb
#
_entry.id   d8e074ffaa36e2b13760fce94ec1eadb
#
_cell.length_a   1.000
_cell.length_b   1.000
_cell.length_c   1.000
_cell.angle_alpha   90.00
_cell.angle_beta   90.00
_cell.angle_gamma   90.00
#
_symmetry.space_group_name_H-M   'P 1'
#
loop_
_entity.id
_entity.type
_entity.pdbx_description
1 polymer ?
#
loop_
_entity_poly.entity_id
_entity_poly.type
_entity_poly.pdbx_seq_one_letter_code
_entity_poly.pdbx_strand_id
1 'polypeptide(L)'
;RMDLTLMNNYNNQSTEVLNRWTTPGQITDVPRANDPNALHVSDRYVEDGSYVRLKAVTLGYQFKMESLKLDSVKLYVTGQNLYTITNYKGFDPEVGAFNNATGIGQGIDLGTYPQVKTFIFGLKANF
;
A
#
# COMPACT_ATOMS: atom_id res chain seq x y z
N ARG A 1 -1.90 10.53 -6.99
CA ARG A 1 -3.19 9.89 -6.62
C ARG A 1 -4.27 10.30 -7.60
N MET A 2 -4.97 9.34 -8.18
CA MET A 2 -6.05 9.61 -9.15
C MET A 2 -7.46 9.57 -8.54
N ASP A 3 -7.63 9.08 -7.36
CA ASP A 3 -8.90 9.08 -6.63
C ASP A 3 -9.45 10.49 -6.33
N LEU A 4 -8.58 11.51 -6.39
CA LEU A 4 -8.95 12.92 -6.27
C LEU A 4 -9.28 13.60 -7.61
N THR A 5 -8.95 12.97 -8.76
CA THR A 5 -9.12 13.56 -10.09
C THR A 5 -10.48 13.27 -10.71
N LEU A 6 -11.04 12.10 -10.40
CA LEU A 6 -12.24 11.59 -11.07
C LEU A 6 -13.51 11.93 -10.29
N MET A 7 -13.73 13.23 -10.01
CA MET A 7 -14.97 13.72 -9.39
C MET A 7 -16.14 13.70 -10.39
N ASN A 8 -16.47 12.51 -10.89
CA ASN A 8 -17.62 12.30 -11.74
C ASN A 8 -18.62 11.34 -11.07
N ASN A 9 -19.80 11.19 -11.67
CA ASN A 9 -20.91 10.43 -11.09
C ASN A 9 -20.70 8.90 -11.12
N TYR A 10 -19.60 8.40 -11.67
CA TYR A 10 -19.42 6.98 -11.94
C TYR A 10 -18.37 6.28 -11.07
N ASN A 11 -17.55 7.04 -10.36
CA ASN A 11 -16.45 6.48 -9.58
C ASN A 11 -16.57 6.81 -8.09
N ASN A 12 -16.15 5.87 -7.25
CA ASN A 12 -15.94 6.13 -5.84
C ASN A 12 -14.81 7.14 -5.65
N GLN A 13 -15.00 8.03 -4.68
CA GLN A 13 -14.11 9.15 -4.43
C GLN A 13 -13.59 9.12 -2.99
N SER A 14 -12.45 9.78 -2.76
CA SER A 14 -11.96 10.02 -1.42
C SER A 14 -12.91 10.91 -0.61
N THR A 15 -12.94 10.73 0.70
CA THR A 15 -13.69 11.61 1.62
C THR A 15 -13.22 13.07 1.58
N GLU A 16 -12.00 13.34 1.10
CA GLU A 16 -11.49 14.69 0.90
C GLU A 16 -12.36 15.52 -0.05
N VAL A 17 -13.07 14.86 -0.98
CA VAL A 17 -14.00 15.49 -1.92
C VAL A 17 -15.20 16.15 -1.23
N LEU A 18 -15.50 15.81 0.01
CA LEU A 18 -16.54 16.47 0.80
C LEU A 18 -16.21 17.96 1.06
N ASN A 19 -14.92 18.32 1.05
CA ASN A 19 -14.44 19.70 1.21
C ASN A 19 -14.40 20.48 -0.12
N ARG A 20 -14.98 19.94 -1.19
CA ARG A 20 -14.99 20.59 -2.49
C ARG A 20 -15.65 21.97 -2.45
N TRP A 21 -15.21 22.82 -3.36
CA TRP A 21 -15.82 24.12 -3.56
C TRP A 21 -17.30 23.97 -3.98
N THR A 22 -18.21 24.67 -3.30
CA THR A 22 -19.65 24.61 -3.54
C THR A 22 -20.28 25.99 -3.68
N THR A 23 -19.72 27.02 -3.04
CA THR A 23 -20.31 28.34 -2.99
C THR A 23 -19.27 29.47 -3.17
N PRO A 24 -19.61 30.58 -3.82
CA PRO A 24 -18.74 31.74 -3.92
C PRO A 24 -18.27 32.24 -2.54
N GLY A 25 -16.96 32.55 -2.44
CA GLY A 25 -16.31 32.96 -1.19
C GLY A 25 -15.78 31.82 -0.32
N GLN A 26 -16.07 30.56 -0.63
CA GLN A 26 -15.50 29.43 0.07
C GLN A 26 -14.00 29.30 -0.27
N ILE A 27 -13.18 29.19 0.78
CA ILE A 27 -11.74 28.92 0.65
C ILE A 27 -11.52 27.42 0.80
N THR A 28 -11.07 26.76 -0.25
CA THR A 28 -10.76 25.35 -0.29
C THR A 28 -9.77 25.06 -1.40
N ASP A 29 -8.92 24.06 -1.22
CA ASP A 29 -8.00 23.54 -2.21
C ASP A 29 -8.63 22.44 -3.08
N VAL A 30 -9.87 22.01 -2.74
CA VAL A 30 -10.59 21.00 -3.51
C VAL A 30 -11.51 21.66 -4.53
N PRO A 31 -11.31 21.48 -5.84
CA PRO A 31 -12.13 22.10 -6.88
C PRO A 31 -13.59 21.63 -6.81
N ARG A 32 -14.45 22.32 -7.54
CA ARG A 32 -15.85 21.92 -7.69
C ARG A 32 -15.99 20.57 -8.39
N ALA A 33 -17.09 19.87 -8.14
CA ALA A 33 -17.43 18.65 -8.88
C ALA A 33 -17.64 18.98 -10.38
N ASN A 34 -17.28 18.03 -11.24
CA ASN A 34 -17.39 18.16 -12.71
C ASN A 34 -16.65 19.38 -13.31
N ASP A 35 -15.58 19.83 -12.67
CA ASP A 35 -14.73 20.85 -13.25
C ASP A 35 -13.85 20.21 -14.35
N PRO A 36 -13.96 20.65 -15.60
CA PRO A 36 -13.13 20.12 -16.69
C PRO A 36 -11.63 20.38 -16.45
N ASN A 37 -11.29 21.41 -15.68
CA ASN A 37 -9.90 21.75 -15.35
C ASN A 37 -9.35 20.90 -14.17
N ALA A 38 -10.18 20.21 -13.44
CA ALA A 38 -9.75 19.35 -12.33
C ALA A 38 -8.91 18.14 -12.79
N LEU A 39 -8.93 17.82 -14.07
CA LEU A 39 -8.13 16.74 -14.68
C LEU A 39 -6.72 17.15 -15.09
N HIS A 40 -6.39 18.45 -15.01
CA HIS A 40 -5.03 18.89 -15.34
C HIS A 40 -4.03 18.39 -14.30
N VAL A 41 -2.92 17.85 -14.79
CA VAL A 41 -1.78 17.45 -13.95
C VAL A 41 -1.27 18.66 -13.19
N SER A 42 -1.23 18.56 -11.87
CA SER A 42 -0.75 19.61 -10.98
C SER A 42 -0.05 19.00 -9.76
N ASP A 43 0.68 19.82 -9.03
CA ASP A 43 1.35 19.47 -7.78
C ASP A 43 0.39 18.98 -6.67
N ARG A 44 -0.88 19.34 -6.76
CA ARG A 44 -1.95 18.84 -5.89
C ARG A 44 -2.00 17.32 -5.81
N TYR A 45 -1.64 16.62 -6.87
CA TYR A 45 -1.67 15.15 -6.94
C TYR A 45 -0.35 14.52 -6.57
N VAL A 46 0.67 15.34 -6.28
CA VAL A 46 1.98 14.87 -5.82
C VAL A 46 1.94 14.72 -4.31
N GLU A 47 2.27 13.54 -3.84
CA GLU A 47 2.36 13.23 -2.41
C GLU A 47 3.73 12.66 -2.08
N ASP A 48 4.12 12.78 -0.81
CA ASP A 48 5.33 12.13 -0.31
C ASP A 48 5.09 10.62 -0.21
N GLY A 49 5.73 9.88 -1.09
CA GLY A 49 5.68 8.41 -1.13
C GLY A 49 6.76 7.74 -0.27
N SER A 50 7.47 8.47 0.58
CA SER A 50 8.49 7.89 1.46
C SER A 50 7.85 6.97 2.50
N TYR A 51 8.48 5.80 2.74
CA TYR A 51 7.99 4.86 3.73
C TYR A 51 9.08 3.98 4.31
N VAL A 52 8.82 3.44 5.49
CA VAL A 52 9.60 2.38 6.12
C VAL A 52 8.66 1.20 6.37
N ARG A 53 9.03 0.02 5.88
CA ARG A 53 8.21 -1.18 6.02
C ARG A 53 8.98 -2.31 6.68
N LEU A 54 8.36 -2.91 7.70
CA LEU A 54 8.80 -4.17 8.28
C LEU A 54 8.33 -5.31 7.36
N LYS A 55 9.15 -5.60 6.33
CA LYS A 55 8.79 -6.53 5.24
C LYS A 55 8.75 -7.97 5.67
N ALA A 56 9.71 -8.42 6.50
CA ALA A 56 9.74 -9.81 6.95
C ALA A 56 10.45 -9.93 8.30
N VAL A 57 9.86 -10.70 9.20
CA VAL A 57 10.47 -11.15 10.45
C VAL A 57 10.28 -12.65 10.55
N THR A 58 11.36 -13.39 10.76
CA THR A 58 11.32 -14.82 10.98
C THR A 58 11.89 -15.15 12.34
N LEU A 59 11.11 -15.85 13.15
CA LEU A 59 11.54 -16.46 14.40
C LEU A 59 11.57 -17.97 14.20
N GLY A 60 12.67 -18.60 14.56
CA GLY A 60 12.82 -20.03 14.42
C GLY A 60 13.54 -20.62 15.65
N TYR A 61 13.09 -21.79 16.07
CA TYR A 61 13.71 -22.57 17.12
C TYR A 61 14.04 -23.96 16.61
N GLN A 62 15.27 -24.37 16.80
CA GLN A 62 15.75 -25.70 16.40
C GLN A 62 16.16 -26.48 17.65
N PHE A 63 15.69 -27.73 17.71
CA PHE A 63 16.00 -28.64 18.80
C PHE A 63 16.30 -30.05 18.25
N LYS A 64 17.08 -30.81 18.99
CA LYS A 64 17.39 -32.21 18.69
C LYS A 64 16.28 -33.09 19.24
N MET A 65 15.89 -34.12 18.51
CA MET A 65 14.86 -35.07 18.91
C MET A 65 15.32 -36.52 18.71
N GLU A 66 16.29 -36.92 19.50
CA GLU A 66 16.93 -38.25 19.42
C GLU A 66 15.93 -39.41 19.63
N SER A 67 14.84 -39.15 20.40
CA SER A 67 13.80 -40.16 20.66
C SER A 67 13.06 -40.65 19.41
N LEU A 68 13.04 -39.86 18.34
CA LEU A 68 12.37 -40.20 17.07
C LEU A 68 13.35 -40.49 15.91
N LYS A 69 14.64 -40.70 16.22
CA LYS A 69 15.71 -40.88 15.20
C LYS A 69 15.77 -39.70 14.22
N LEU A 70 15.47 -38.48 14.72
CA LEU A 70 15.59 -37.25 13.98
C LEU A 70 16.81 -36.50 14.46
N ASP A 71 17.67 -36.09 13.53
CA ASP A 71 18.87 -35.29 13.85
C ASP A 71 18.47 -33.92 14.41
N SER A 72 17.49 -33.30 13.80
CA SER A 72 16.98 -32.02 14.30
C SER A 72 15.59 -31.68 13.76
N VAL A 73 14.82 -30.96 14.58
CA VAL A 73 13.54 -30.39 14.19
C VAL A 73 13.63 -28.87 14.36
N LYS A 74 13.25 -28.13 13.33
CA LYS A 74 13.15 -26.67 13.36
C LYS A 74 11.72 -26.24 13.17
N LEU A 75 11.19 -25.51 14.14
CA LEU A 75 9.93 -24.78 14.04
C LEU A 75 10.23 -23.33 13.72
N TYR A 76 9.46 -22.72 12.81
CA TYR A 76 9.61 -21.32 12.52
C TYR A 76 8.26 -20.65 12.21
N VAL A 77 8.20 -19.36 12.50
CA VAL A 77 7.12 -18.47 12.11
C VAL A 77 7.72 -17.27 11.39
N THR A 78 7.15 -16.95 10.25
CA THR A 78 7.51 -15.77 9.46
C THR A 78 6.30 -14.86 9.33
N GLY A 79 6.45 -13.61 9.73
CA GLY A 79 5.47 -12.55 9.46
C GLY A 79 5.96 -11.68 8.32
N GLN A 80 5.10 -11.40 7.35
CA GLN A 80 5.41 -10.53 6.20
C GLN A 80 4.51 -9.31 6.17
N ASN A 81 5.04 -8.17 5.71
CA ASN A 81 4.37 -6.88 5.58
C ASN A 81 3.67 -6.43 6.87
N LEU A 82 4.34 -6.61 8.01
CA LEU A 82 3.74 -6.46 9.34
C LEU A 82 3.35 -5.03 9.65
N TYR A 83 4.20 -4.08 9.30
CA TYR A 83 3.99 -2.68 9.63
C TYR A 83 4.63 -1.75 8.61
N THR A 84 3.92 -0.67 8.27
CA THR A 84 4.40 0.38 7.37
C THR A 84 4.23 1.74 8.04
N ILE A 85 5.28 2.54 8.06
CA ILE A 85 5.30 3.92 8.52
C ILE A 85 5.40 4.80 7.27
N THR A 86 4.44 5.68 7.06
CA THR A 86 4.40 6.58 5.91
C THR A 86 3.48 7.77 6.18
N ASN A 87 3.72 8.88 5.51
CA ASN A 87 2.82 10.03 5.43
C ASN A 87 1.90 9.96 4.20
N TYR A 88 2.07 8.95 3.36
CA TYR A 88 1.24 8.76 2.17
C TYR A 88 -0.21 8.48 2.54
N LYS A 89 -1.15 9.18 1.90
CA LYS A 89 -2.58 9.10 2.19
C LYS A 89 -3.32 8.01 1.40
N GLY A 90 -2.67 7.41 0.40
CA GLY A 90 -3.22 6.28 -0.35
C GLY A 90 -3.20 4.97 0.43
N PHE A 91 -3.62 3.88 -0.20
CA PHE A 91 -3.69 2.55 0.43
C PHE A 91 -2.31 1.95 0.72
N ASP A 92 -1.37 2.13 -0.21
CA ASP A 92 -0.01 1.59 -0.07
C ASP A 92 0.99 2.55 -0.74
N PRO A 93 2.07 2.97 -0.06
CA PRO A 93 3.08 3.86 -0.66
C PRO A 93 3.94 3.15 -1.71
N GLU A 94 4.00 1.83 -1.74
CA GLU A 94 4.71 1.04 -2.74
C GLU A 94 3.87 0.95 -4.03
N VAL A 95 3.66 2.10 -4.66
CA VAL A 95 2.81 2.23 -5.85
C VAL A 95 3.57 1.94 -7.14
N GLY A 96 2.96 1.12 -7.99
CA GLY A 96 3.47 0.80 -9.31
C GLY A 96 2.29 0.48 -10.22
N ALA A 97 1.58 1.53 -10.64
CA ALA A 97 0.32 1.40 -11.38
C ALA A 97 0.42 0.58 -12.66
N PHE A 98 1.61 0.55 -13.24
CA PHE A 98 1.88 -0.23 -14.43
C PHE A 98 3.06 -1.16 -14.13
N ASN A 99 2.75 -2.38 -13.81
CA ASN A 99 3.74 -3.45 -13.69
C ASN A 99 4.24 -3.87 -15.10
N ASN A 100 4.59 -2.86 -15.91
CA ASN A 100 5.03 -3.05 -17.27
C ASN A 100 6.55 -3.20 -17.27
N ALA A 101 7.05 -4.03 -18.14
CA ALA A 101 8.48 -4.22 -18.40
C ALA A 101 9.25 -2.91 -18.73
N THR A 102 8.55 -1.81 -18.92
CA THR A 102 9.11 -0.50 -19.27
C THR A 102 9.34 0.42 -18.06
N GLY A 103 8.84 0.10 -16.86
CA GLY A 103 9.05 0.90 -15.64
C GLY A 103 8.43 2.32 -15.64
N ILE A 104 7.70 2.69 -16.68
CA ILE A 104 7.18 4.06 -16.89
C ILE A 104 6.06 4.44 -15.91
N GLY A 105 5.53 3.49 -15.16
CA GLY A 105 4.43 3.73 -14.23
C GLY A 105 4.82 3.72 -12.76
N GLN A 106 6.09 3.70 -12.40
CA GLN A 106 6.52 3.77 -11.01
C GLN A 106 6.15 5.12 -10.40
N GLY A 107 5.58 5.07 -9.19
CA GLY A 107 5.17 6.28 -8.48
C GLY A 107 3.80 6.84 -8.91
N ILE A 108 3.09 6.18 -9.83
CA ILE A 108 1.71 6.56 -10.19
C ILE A 108 0.74 5.63 -9.47
N ASP A 109 -0.12 6.19 -8.64
CA ASP A 109 -1.17 5.46 -7.95
C ASP A 109 -2.51 5.57 -8.69
N LEU A 110 -2.97 4.46 -9.23
CA LEU A 110 -4.29 4.30 -9.85
C LEU A 110 -5.25 3.48 -8.98
N GLY A 111 -5.05 3.47 -7.66
CA GLY A 111 -5.81 2.64 -6.72
C GLY A 111 -5.16 1.28 -6.50
N THR A 112 -3.85 1.28 -6.33
CA THR A 112 -3.07 0.06 -6.04
C THR A 112 -3.57 -0.60 -4.76
N TYR A 113 -3.89 -1.90 -4.85
CA TYR A 113 -4.33 -2.67 -3.69
C TYR A 113 -3.18 -2.82 -2.68
N PRO A 114 -3.43 -2.64 -1.38
CA PRO A 114 -2.38 -2.72 -0.37
C PRO A 114 -1.83 -4.12 -0.22
N GLN A 115 -0.54 -4.21 0.11
CA GLN A 115 0.12 -5.46 0.44
C GLN A 115 -0.51 -6.10 1.69
N VAL A 116 -0.86 -7.38 1.59
CA VAL A 116 -1.47 -8.11 2.69
C VAL A 116 -0.44 -8.51 3.75
N LYS A 117 -0.85 -8.51 5.01
CA LYS A 117 -0.07 -9.11 6.09
C LYS A 117 -0.18 -10.62 6.01
N THR A 118 0.94 -11.32 6.03
CA THR A 118 0.97 -12.78 5.90
C THR A 118 1.73 -13.40 7.06
N PHE A 119 1.19 -14.47 7.63
CA PHE A 119 1.87 -15.28 8.64
C PHE A 119 2.06 -16.70 8.11
N ILE A 120 3.30 -17.15 8.12
CA ILE A 120 3.71 -18.47 7.63
C ILE A 120 4.26 -19.26 8.80
N PHE A 121 3.70 -20.42 9.04
CA PHE A 121 4.20 -21.37 10.03
C PHE A 121 4.84 -22.55 9.31
N GLY A 122 6.01 -22.93 9.73
CA GLY A 122 6.71 -24.02 9.10
C GLY A 122 7.44 -24.92 10.07
N LEU A 123 7.55 -26.19 9.67
CA LEU A 123 8.29 -27.24 10.36
C LEU A 123 9.27 -27.85 9.36
N LYS A 124 10.51 -28.00 9.78
CA LYS A 124 11.55 -28.74 9.03
C LYS A 124 12.13 -29.82 9.92
N ALA A 125 12.06 -31.05 9.47
CA ALA A 125 12.68 -32.20 10.13
C ALA A 125 13.86 -32.70 9.28
N ASN A 126 14.99 -32.99 9.89
CA ASN A 126 16.16 -33.63 9.28
C ASN A 126 16.32 -35.01 9.91
N PHE A 127 16.55 -36.02 9.05
CA PHE A 127 16.73 -37.42 9.40
C PHE A 127 18.19 -37.80 9.29
#